data_6f0adc6d00aec1414a704115a551c1d8
#
_entry.id   6f0adc6d00aec1414a704115a551c1d8
#
_cell.length_a   1.000
_cell.length_b   1.000
_cell.length_c   1.000
_cell.angle_alpha   90.00
_cell.angle_beta   90.00
_cell.angle_gamma   90.00
#
_symmetry.space_group_name_H-M   'P 1'
#
loop_
_entity.id
_entity.type
_entity.pdbx_description
1 polymer ?
#
loop_
_entity_poly.entity_id
_entity_poly.type
_entity_poly.pdbx_seq_one_letter_code
_entity_poly.pdbx_strand_id
1 'polypeptide(L)'
;MKEFFTNQTNQKRLALAAAVLIVGASAFALYSNITHQPKAGKIIPIVRTITVAAKAGAAAKAYPGEVRGRYESQLAFQVAGKINARMVNVGDNVQAGQILLALDPKDVNQSVEAASAQLASARASYKLAADNAARYRSLYAQGAVSEAIRDQYNTQLEAASAALRQAQAQANVSSNQLGYTQLVSDTSGVVTALNAEVGQVVAAGTPIATVVRSGEREVHINVPESTKLSVGQQAAVSFWALPNVSATGYVREIASMADPVTRTYKVCVAVPAWPAEAKLGMTAKVSFADEAVNANASTAAGYLIPAQALYQINNKAQVWVVRERKAQLVEVTVAGYAGNDIIISQGLSQGDKVVTAGLAKLIPNQEVRLEEGGEA
;
A
#
# COMPACT_ATOMS: atom_id res chain seq x y z
N MET A 1 -44.87 9.83 116.21
CA MET A 1 -44.96 9.07 114.98
C MET A 1 -45.60 9.90 113.82
N LYS A 2 -45.09 11.09 113.45
CA LYS A 2 -45.63 11.93 112.42
C LYS A 2 -44.58 12.69 111.58
N GLU A 3 -43.32 12.34 111.59
CA GLU A 3 -42.30 13.07 110.78
C GLU A 3 -41.55 12.22 109.74
N PHE A 4 -41.94 10.97 109.51
CA PHE A 4 -41.17 10.10 108.56
C PHE A 4 -41.82 9.96 107.14
N PHE A 5 -43.01 10.52 106.90
CA PHE A 5 -43.70 10.33 105.65
C PHE A 5 -43.61 11.52 104.62
N THR A 6 -43.03 12.64 104.96
CA THR A 6 -42.97 13.85 104.13
C THR A 6 -41.71 13.92 103.25
N ASN A 7 -40.67 13.10 103.49
CA ASN A 7 -39.41 13.22 102.74
C ASN A 7 -39.35 12.31 101.50
N GLN A 8 -40.16 11.29 101.40
CA GLN A 8 -40.13 10.35 100.25
C GLN A 8 -40.88 10.88 99.01
N THR A 9 -41.84 11.77 99.15
CA THR A 9 -42.60 12.38 98.03
C THR A 9 -41.84 13.46 97.35
N ASN A 10 -40.99 14.23 98.04
CA ASN A 10 -40.17 15.28 97.44
C ASN A 10 -38.96 14.70 96.66
N GLN A 11 -38.34 13.58 97.13
CA GLN A 11 -37.28 12.95 96.39
C GLN A 11 -37.78 12.30 95.07
N LYS A 12 -38.95 11.75 95.06
CA LYS A 12 -39.54 11.22 93.81
C LYS A 12 -39.92 12.28 92.80
N ARG A 13 -40.36 13.45 93.27
CA ARG A 13 -40.65 14.63 92.39
C ARG A 13 -39.38 15.26 91.82
N LEU A 14 -38.30 15.35 92.60
CA LEU A 14 -37.00 15.82 92.16
C LEU A 14 -36.38 14.84 91.12
N ALA A 15 -36.47 13.54 91.39
CA ALA A 15 -36.02 12.50 90.46
C ALA A 15 -36.81 12.54 89.11
N LEU A 16 -38.13 12.77 89.16
CA LEU A 16 -38.95 12.91 87.98
C LEU A 16 -38.62 14.17 87.17
N ALA A 17 -38.40 15.32 87.88
CA ALA A 17 -37.96 16.55 87.21
C ALA A 17 -36.58 16.46 86.62
N ALA A 18 -35.64 15.75 87.22
CA ALA A 18 -34.33 15.48 86.63
C ALA A 18 -34.39 14.56 85.41
N ALA A 19 -35.22 13.53 85.46
CA ALA A 19 -35.44 12.63 84.30
C ALA A 19 -36.07 13.36 83.11
N VAL A 20 -37.00 14.29 83.30
CA VAL A 20 -37.63 15.08 82.21
C VAL A 20 -36.60 16.07 81.63
N LEU A 21 -35.74 16.64 82.41
CA LEU A 21 -34.66 17.53 81.93
C LEU A 21 -33.59 16.76 81.12
N ILE A 22 -33.25 15.53 81.52
CA ILE A 22 -32.29 14.69 80.80
C ILE A 22 -32.92 14.23 79.48
N VAL A 23 -34.19 13.84 79.46
CA VAL A 23 -34.89 13.46 78.23
C VAL A 23 -35.05 14.68 77.28
N GLY A 24 -35.36 15.87 77.85
CA GLY A 24 -35.43 17.11 77.08
C GLY A 24 -34.10 17.54 76.52
N ALA A 25 -33.00 17.40 77.27
CA ALA A 25 -31.64 17.72 76.83
C ALA A 25 -31.15 16.72 75.75
N SER A 26 -31.46 15.42 75.88
CA SER A 26 -31.13 14.43 74.93
C SER A 26 -31.95 14.56 73.61
N ALA A 27 -33.22 14.93 73.73
CA ALA A 27 -34.04 15.22 72.56
C ALA A 27 -33.58 16.48 71.80
N PHE A 28 -33.17 17.53 72.54
CA PHE A 28 -32.60 18.75 72.01
C PHE A 28 -31.22 18.52 71.35
N ALA A 29 -30.36 17.69 71.95
CA ALA A 29 -29.09 17.29 71.35
C ALA A 29 -29.27 16.45 70.10
N LEU A 30 -30.25 15.53 70.03
CA LEU A 30 -30.61 14.78 68.82
C LEU A 30 -31.19 15.71 67.74
N TYR A 31 -32.06 16.65 68.12
CA TYR A 31 -32.65 17.61 67.17
C TYR A 31 -31.57 18.56 66.60
N SER A 32 -30.63 19.04 67.42
CA SER A 32 -29.53 19.89 66.96
C SER A 32 -28.56 19.10 66.01
N ASN A 33 -28.33 17.83 66.31
CA ASN A 33 -27.46 16.99 65.47
C ASN A 33 -28.12 16.63 64.09
N ILE A 34 -29.46 16.56 64.00
CA ILE A 34 -30.18 16.34 62.77
C ILE A 34 -30.24 17.61 61.92
N THR A 35 -30.26 18.80 62.50
CA THR A 35 -30.28 20.07 61.79
C THR A 35 -28.93 20.59 61.32
N HIS A 36 -27.80 20.00 61.80
CA HIS A 36 -26.46 20.31 61.33
C HIS A 36 -25.95 19.25 60.33
N GLN A 37 -26.71 18.98 59.27
CA GLN A 37 -26.07 18.37 58.10
C GLN A 37 -25.12 19.41 57.49
N PRO A 38 -23.82 19.11 57.37
CA PRO A 38 -22.94 19.99 56.64
C PRO A 38 -23.49 20.10 55.21
N LYS A 39 -23.78 21.35 54.76
CA LYS A 39 -24.05 21.59 53.32
C LYS A 39 -22.90 20.93 52.55
N ALA A 40 -23.21 19.84 51.83
CA ALA A 40 -22.26 19.22 50.95
C ALA A 40 -21.65 20.32 50.07
N GLY A 41 -20.38 20.60 50.24
CA GLY A 41 -19.68 21.60 49.45
C GLY A 41 -19.94 21.25 47.98
N LYS A 42 -20.35 22.23 47.18
CA LYS A 42 -20.64 22.06 45.76
C LYS A 42 -19.36 21.52 45.09
N ILE A 43 -19.29 20.20 44.94
CA ILE A 43 -18.14 19.56 44.26
C ILE A 43 -18.22 20.01 42.83
N ILE A 44 -17.33 20.93 42.45
CA ILE A 44 -17.21 21.39 41.06
C ILE A 44 -16.39 20.33 40.32
N PRO A 45 -16.97 19.55 39.41
CA PRO A 45 -16.26 18.53 38.66
C PRO A 45 -15.19 19.15 37.76
N ILE A 46 -14.04 18.52 37.70
CA ILE A 46 -12.97 18.87 36.77
C ILE A 46 -13.25 18.13 35.48
N VAL A 47 -13.26 18.85 34.36
CA VAL A 47 -13.49 18.29 33.01
C VAL A 47 -12.35 18.64 32.09
N ARG A 48 -11.99 17.68 31.23
CA ARG A 48 -11.04 17.94 30.16
C ARG A 48 -11.84 18.36 28.91
N THR A 49 -11.39 19.41 28.26
CA THR A 49 -12.06 19.97 27.09
C THR A 49 -11.09 20.10 25.93
N ILE A 50 -11.63 20.01 24.72
CA ILE A 50 -10.93 20.38 23.49
C ILE A 50 -11.65 21.58 22.87
N THR A 51 -10.90 22.51 22.30
CA THR A 51 -11.46 23.62 21.55
C THR A 51 -11.78 23.18 20.15
N VAL A 52 -13.02 23.39 19.71
CA VAL A 52 -13.48 23.04 18.37
C VAL A 52 -12.82 23.96 17.35
N ALA A 53 -11.92 23.40 16.54
CA ALA A 53 -11.30 24.09 15.41
C ALA A 53 -12.13 23.83 14.13
N ALA A 54 -12.15 24.79 13.20
CA ALA A 54 -12.77 24.59 11.90
C ALA A 54 -12.08 23.44 11.16
N LYS A 55 -12.83 22.51 10.60
CA LYS A 55 -12.28 21.39 9.86
C LYS A 55 -11.68 21.86 8.54
N ALA A 56 -10.42 21.60 8.31
CA ALA A 56 -9.90 21.45 6.95
C ALA A 56 -10.53 20.19 6.33
N GLY A 57 -11.21 20.33 5.21
CA GLY A 57 -11.95 19.36 4.40
C GLY A 57 -12.06 17.89 4.84
N ALA A 58 -13.04 17.17 4.34
CA ALA A 58 -13.19 15.73 4.57
C ALA A 58 -11.88 15.00 4.32
N ALA A 59 -11.45 14.14 5.23
CA ALA A 59 -10.26 13.33 5.00
C ALA A 59 -10.46 12.53 3.72
N ALA A 60 -9.71 12.88 2.67
CA ALA A 60 -9.76 12.18 1.41
C ALA A 60 -9.46 10.70 1.66
N LYS A 61 -10.28 9.81 1.09
CA LYS A 61 -9.97 8.38 1.13
C LYS A 61 -8.59 8.17 0.56
N ALA A 62 -7.78 7.40 1.25
CA ALA A 62 -6.44 7.12 0.83
C ALA A 62 -6.25 5.62 0.64
N TYR A 63 -5.67 5.28 -0.50
CA TYR A 63 -5.42 3.91 -0.92
C TYR A 63 -3.95 3.59 -0.73
N PRO A 64 -3.62 2.51 0.00
CA PRO A 64 -2.25 2.04 0.08
C PRO A 64 -1.80 1.48 -1.27
N GLY A 65 -0.55 1.71 -1.62
CA GLY A 65 0.05 1.25 -2.85
C GLY A 65 1.54 1.01 -2.71
N GLU A 66 2.12 0.50 -3.77
CA GLU A 66 3.53 0.19 -3.88
C GLU A 66 4.15 0.95 -5.06
N VAL A 67 5.35 1.46 -4.84
CA VAL A 67 6.15 2.08 -5.90
C VAL A 67 6.73 0.99 -6.80
N ARG A 68 6.37 1.00 -8.07
CA ARG A 68 6.86 0.06 -9.08
C ARG A 68 7.46 0.78 -10.28
N GLY A 69 8.28 0.06 -11.03
CA GLY A 69 8.65 0.50 -12.36
C GLY A 69 7.48 0.36 -13.32
N ARG A 70 7.34 1.28 -14.24
CA ARG A 70 6.33 1.17 -15.30
C ARG A 70 6.60 -0.03 -16.21
N TYR A 71 7.87 -0.30 -16.48
CA TYR A 71 8.32 -1.43 -17.29
C TYR A 71 9.24 -2.32 -16.48
N GLU A 72 8.81 -3.54 -16.28
CA GLU A 72 9.54 -4.61 -15.60
C GLU A 72 9.74 -5.75 -16.58
N SER A 73 11.00 -6.03 -16.93
CA SER A 73 11.37 -7.15 -17.80
C SER A 73 11.74 -8.36 -16.96
N GLN A 74 11.01 -9.45 -17.14
CA GLN A 74 11.36 -10.75 -16.57
C GLN A 74 12.21 -11.51 -17.57
N LEU A 75 13.50 -11.67 -17.28
CA LEU A 75 14.48 -12.27 -18.16
C LEU A 75 14.64 -13.76 -17.84
N ALA A 76 14.65 -14.58 -18.88
CA ALA A 76 14.81 -16.03 -18.81
C ALA A 76 15.80 -16.50 -19.88
N PHE A 77 16.52 -17.59 -19.62
CA PHE A 77 17.32 -18.25 -20.66
C PHE A 77 16.39 -18.92 -21.67
N GLN A 78 16.78 -18.86 -22.96
CA GLN A 78 16.06 -19.54 -24.03
C GLN A 78 16.49 -21.01 -24.20
N VAL A 79 17.58 -21.41 -23.53
CA VAL A 79 18.10 -22.79 -23.50
C VAL A 79 18.28 -23.23 -22.05
N ALA A 80 18.15 -24.53 -21.84
CA ALA A 80 18.43 -25.11 -20.52
C ALA A 80 19.93 -25.29 -20.32
N GLY A 81 20.39 -25.20 -19.08
CA GLY A 81 21.79 -25.43 -18.74
C GLY A 81 22.12 -25.13 -17.29
N LYS A 82 23.38 -25.37 -16.91
CA LYS A 82 23.92 -25.05 -15.59
C LYS A 82 24.48 -23.63 -15.60
N ILE A 83 24.13 -22.83 -14.62
CA ILE A 83 24.68 -21.47 -14.46
C ILE A 83 26.17 -21.59 -14.05
N ASN A 84 27.03 -21.03 -14.88
CA ASN A 84 28.47 -21.02 -14.70
C ASN A 84 28.98 -19.73 -14.06
N ALA A 85 28.36 -18.59 -14.38
CA ALA A 85 28.79 -17.29 -13.87
C ALA A 85 27.61 -16.37 -13.63
N ARG A 86 27.73 -15.51 -12.60
CA ARG A 86 26.84 -14.41 -12.27
C ARG A 86 27.67 -13.13 -12.24
N MET A 87 27.28 -12.12 -13.03
CA MET A 87 28.03 -10.87 -13.23
C MET A 87 27.37 -9.66 -12.58
N VAL A 88 26.17 -9.83 -12.01
CA VAL A 88 25.38 -8.77 -11.38
C VAL A 88 24.74 -9.22 -10.07
N ASN A 89 24.42 -8.27 -9.21
CA ASN A 89 23.69 -8.46 -7.97
C ASN A 89 22.37 -7.72 -8.00
N VAL A 90 21.49 -8.08 -7.08
CA VAL A 90 20.25 -7.30 -6.86
C VAL A 90 20.63 -5.89 -6.39
N GLY A 91 20.04 -4.88 -7.04
CA GLY A 91 20.34 -3.46 -6.81
C GLY A 91 21.33 -2.86 -7.82
N ASP A 92 22.01 -3.66 -8.62
CA ASP A 92 22.97 -3.15 -9.61
C ASP A 92 22.25 -2.45 -10.77
N ASN A 93 22.88 -1.37 -11.26
CA ASN A 93 22.45 -0.73 -12.51
C ASN A 93 23.07 -1.47 -13.70
N VAL A 94 22.25 -1.77 -14.70
CA VAL A 94 22.64 -2.49 -15.91
C VAL A 94 22.26 -1.69 -17.16
N GLN A 95 22.99 -1.94 -18.23
CA GLN A 95 22.71 -1.36 -19.53
C GLN A 95 22.07 -2.40 -20.46
N ALA A 96 21.33 -1.94 -21.47
CA ALA A 96 20.84 -2.80 -22.52
C ALA A 96 22.02 -3.53 -23.23
N GLY A 97 21.88 -4.85 -23.42
CA GLY A 97 22.96 -5.70 -23.96
C GLY A 97 24.00 -6.18 -22.95
N GLN A 98 23.96 -5.72 -21.69
CA GLN A 98 24.88 -6.19 -20.64
C GLN A 98 24.54 -7.63 -20.24
N ILE A 99 25.57 -8.47 -20.14
CA ILE A 99 25.43 -9.86 -19.67
C ILE A 99 25.21 -9.86 -18.16
N LEU A 100 24.16 -10.54 -17.72
CA LEU A 100 23.79 -10.68 -16.31
C LEU A 100 24.27 -12.02 -15.73
N LEU A 101 24.00 -13.10 -16.46
CA LEU A 101 24.40 -14.47 -16.12
C LEU A 101 24.85 -15.22 -17.37
N ALA A 102 25.62 -16.28 -17.17
CA ALA A 102 26.03 -17.17 -18.24
C ALA A 102 25.87 -18.64 -17.83
N LEU A 103 25.37 -19.46 -18.75
CA LEU A 103 25.34 -20.91 -18.63
C LEU A 103 26.70 -21.50 -19.02
N ASP A 104 26.98 -22.75 -18.64
CA ASP A 104 28.11 -23.53 -19.15
C ASP A 104 27.90 -23.81 -20.63
N PRO A 105 28.75 -23.28 -21.54
CA PRO A 105 28.53 -23.39 -22.97
C PRO A 105 29.12 -24.69 -23.58
N LYS A 106 29.69 -25.62 -22.80
CA LYS A 106 30.46 -26.75 -23.31
C LYS A 106 29.70 -27.59 -24.34
N ASP A 107 28.48 -28.05 -24.02
CA ASP A 107 27.70 -28.91 -24.89
C ASP A 107 27.21 -28.15 -26.13
N VAL A 108 26.86 -26.88 -25.96
CA VAL A 108 26.45 -26.02 -27.05
C VAL A 108 27.62 -25.72 -28.00
N ASN A 109 28.83 -25.49 -27.48
CA ASN A 109 30.03 -25.29 -28.27
C ASN A 109 30.34 -26.52 -29.14
N GLN A 110 30.23 -27.73 -28.58
CA GLN A 110 30.37 -28.96 -29.36
C GLN A 110 29.33 -29.05 -30.50
N SER A 111 28.10 -28.64 -30.27
CA SER A 111 27.07 -28.58 -31.29
C SER A 111 27.38 -27.57 -32.40
N VAL A 112 27.93 -26.41 -32.03
CA VAL A 112 28.41 -25.40 -32.98
C VAL A 112 29.57 -25.93 -33.81
N GLU A 113 30.52 -26.60 -33.18
CA GLU A 113 31.66 -27.19 -33.87
C GLU A 113 31.24 -28.28 -34.87
N ALA A 114 30.34 -29.18 -34.46
CA ALA A 114 29.79 -30.21 -35.34
C ALA A 114 29.04 -29.61 -36.56
N ALA A 115 28.18 -28.56 -36.29
CA ALA A 115 27.47 -27.89 -37.38
C ALA A 115 28.41 -27.12 -38.31
N SER A 116 29.49 -26.54 -37.82
CA SER A 116 30.51 -25.86 -38.62
C SER A 116 31.30 -26.82 -39.50
N ALA A 117 31.63 -27.99 -38.98
CA ALA A 117 32.26 -29.07 -39.77
C ALA A 117 31.36 -29.57 -40.90
N GLN A 118 30.06 -29.77 -40.62
CA GLN A 118 29.09 -30.14 -41.62
C GLN A 118 28.93 -29.07 -42.72
N LEU A 119 28.93 -27.81 -42.34
CA LEU A 119 28.90 -26.67 -43.27
C LEU A 119 30.15 -26.65 -44.15
N ALA A 120 31.35 -26.90 -43.56
CA ALA A 120 32.57 -26.96 -44.34
C ALA A 120 32.56 -28.10 -45.37
N SER A 121 32.07 -29.29 -44.99
CA SER A 121 31.85 -30.43 -45.91
C SER A 121 30.91 -30.10 -47.06
N ALA A 122 29.75 -29.50 -46.75
CA ALA A 122 28.76 -29.09 -47.74
C ALA A 122 29.31 -28.02 -48.70
N ARG A 123 30.12 -27.08 -48.23
CA ARG A 123 30.84 -26.10 -49.07
C ARG A 123 31.83 -26.73 -50.00
N ALA A 124 32.63 -27.73 -49.57
CA ALA A 124 33.55 -28.47 -50.42
C ALA A 124 32.78 -29.23 -51.51
N SER A 125 31.73 -29.93 -51.16
CA SER A 125 30.84 -30.64 -52.12
C SER A 125 30.20 -29.71 -53.15
N TYR A 126 29.70 -28.57 -52.72
CA TYR A 126 29.15 -27.53 -53.60
C TYR A 126 30.22 -27.02 -54.56
N LYS A 127 31.42 -26.71 -54.09
CA LYS A 127 32.54 -26.25 -54.92
C LYS A 127 32.90 -27.26 -56.00
N LEU A 128 33.03 -28.53 -55.63
CA LEU A 128 33.32 -29.61 -56.61
C LEU A 128 32.17 -29.71 -57.66
N ALA A 129 30.93 -29.69 -57.24
CA ALA A 129 29.79 -29.75 -58.13
C ALA A 129 29.73 -28.52 -59.08
N ALA A 130 30.04 -27.33 -58.54
CA ALA A 130 30.08 -26.09 -59.35
C ALA A 130 31.18 -26.11 -60.41
N ASP A 131 32.39 -26.54 -60.01
CA ASP A 131 33.55 -26.66 -60.89
C ASP A 131 33.23 -27.71 -62.04
N ASN A 132 32.63 -28.84 -61.70
CA ASN A 132 32.22 -29.85 -62.65
C ASN A 132 31.11 -29.32 -63.58
N ALA A 133 30.04 -28.71 -63.03
CA ALA A 133 28.98 -28.14 -63.85
C ALA A 133 29.51 -27.08 -64.84
N ALA A 134 30.41 -26.22 -64.41
CA ALA A 134 31.05 -25.22 -65.25
C ALA A 134 31.85 -25.90 -66.43
N ARG A 135 32.64 -26.91 -66.09
CA ARG A 135 33.44 -27.66 -67.04
C ARG A 135 32.53 -28.34 -68.04
N TYR A 136 31.53 -29.08 -67.64
CA TYR A 136 30.66 -29.83 -68.55
C TYR A 136 29.74 -28.92 -69.40
N ARG A 137 29.36 -27.73 -68.88
CA ARG A 137 28.72 -26.69 -69.72
C ARG A 137 29.63 -26.20 -70.84
N SER A 138 30.94 -26.00 -70.60
CA SER A 138 31.92 -25.62 -71.60
C SER A 138 32.14 -26.72 -72.62
N LEU A 139 32.23 -28.01 -72.24
CA LEU A 139 32.37 -29.16 -73.10
C LEU A 139 31.10 -29.36 -73.97
N TYR A 140 29.90 -29.13 -73.44
CA TYR A 140 28.66 -29.15 -74.18
C TYR A 140 28.61 -28.07 -75.29
N ALA A 141 29.04 -26.83 -74.92
CA ALA A 141 29.13 -25.74 -75.90
C ALA A 141 30.10 -26.03 -77.08
N GLN A 142 31.09 -26.87 -76.82
CA GLN A 142 32.03 -27.39 -77.88
C GLN A 142 31.57 -28.63 -78.59
N GLY A 143 30.36 -29.17 -78.27
CA GLY A 143 29.83 -30.38 -78.86
C GLY A 143 30.50 -31.68 -78.37
N ALA A 144 31.30 -31.63 -77.28
CA ALA A 144 32.10 -32.77 -76.81
C ALA A 144 31.32 -33.70 -75.85
N VAL A 145 30.14 -33.32 -75.39
CA VAL A 145 29.26 -34.12 -74.49
C VAL A 145 27.82 -33.96 -74.88
N SER A 146 26.96 -34.90 -74.46
CA SER A 146 25.51 -34.83 -74.68
C SER A 146 24.79 -33.90 -73.74
N GLU A 147 23.63 -33.44 -74.09
CA GLU A 147 22.75 -32.62 -73.23
C GLU A 147 22.44 -33.30 -71.87
N ALA A 148 22.16 -34.61 -71.94
CA ALA A 148 21.87 -35.40 -70.73
C ALA A 148 23.01 -35.37 -69.72
N ILE A 149 24.29 -35.37 -70.15
CA ILE A 149 25.46 -35.25 -69.25
C ILE A 149 25.55 -33.85 -68.65
N ARG A 150 25.34 -32.79 -69.47
CA ARG A 150 25.30 -31.43 -68.98
C ARG A 150 24.21 -31.26 -67.89
N ASP A 151 23.01 -31.79 -68.12
CA ASP A 151 21.89 -31.68 -67.20
C ASP A 151 22.10 -32.49 -65.95
N GLN A 152 22.76 -33.65 -66.02
CA GLN A 152 23.18 -34.42 -64.87
C GLN A 152 24.06 -33.60 -63.92
N TYR A 153 25.09 -32.89 -64.44
CA TYR A 153 25.95 -32.07 -63.64
C TYR A 153 25.29 -30.80 -63.14
N ASN A 154 24.34 -30.22 -63.83
CA ASN A 154 23.53 -29.13 -63.39
C ASN A 154 22.63 -29.58 -62.23
N THR A 155 21.98 -30.71 -62.29
CA THR A 155 21.17 -31.31 -61.27
C THR A 155 22.01 -31.61 -60.02
N GLN A 156 23.26 -32.14 -60.20
CA GLN A 156 24.20 -32.33 -59.07
C GLN A 156 24.57 -31.01 -58.40
N LEU A 157 24.80 -29.94 -59.17
CA LEU A 157 25.07 -28.61 -58.62
C LEU A 157 23.86 -28.08 -57.80
N GLU A 158 22.64 -28.24 -58.33
CA GLU A 158 21.42 -27.83 -57.61
C GLU A 158 21.26 -28.59 -56.29
N ALA A 159 21.47 -29.93 -56.31
CA ALA A 159 21.43 -30.76 -55.10
C ALA A 159 22.50 -30.32 -54.06
N ALA A 160 23.74 -30.10 -54.52
CA ALA A 160 24.82 -29.64 -53.63
C ALA A 160 24.55 -28.23 -53.09
N SER A 161 23.96 -27.34 -53.90
CA SER A 161 23.53 -26.01 -53.49
C SER A 161 22.43 -26.08 -52.39
N ALA A 162 21.47 -26.97 -52.53
CA ALA A 162 20.42 -27.20 -51.53
C ALA A 162 21.02 -27.72 -50.20
N ALA A 163 21.94 -28.70 -50.29
CA ALA A 163 22.66 -29.24 -49.12
C ALA A 163 23.50 -28.17 -48.40
N LEU A 164 24.16 -27.28 -49.16
CA LEU A 164 24.92 -26.16 -48.59
C LEU A 164 23.99 -25.20 -47.80
N ARG A 165 22.82 -24.82 -48.40
CA ARG A 165 21.85 -23.97 -47.71
C ARG A 165 21.34 -24.60 -46.41
N GLN A 166 21.04 -25.91 -46.45
CA GLN A 166 20.64 -26.66 -45.26
C GLN A 166 21.69 -26.64 -44.16
N ALA A 167 22.96 -26.95 -44.49
CA ALA A 167 24.07 -26.93 -43.53
C ALA A 167 24.32 -25.52 -42.98
N GLN A 168 24.17 -24.47 -43.80
CA GLN A 168 24.27 -23.08 -43.34
C GLN A 168 23.17 -22.74 -42.36
N ALA A 169 21.93 -23.13 -42.62
CA ALA A 169 20.81 -22.91 -41.71
C ALA A 169 21.06 -23.61 -40.34
N GLN A 170 21.54 -24.87 -40.39
CA GLN A 170 21.86 -25.61 -39.17
C GLN A 170 22.99 -24.95 -38.34
N ALA A 171 24.05 -24.47 -39.00
CA ALA A 171 25.13 -23.74 -38.34
C ALA A 171 24.64 -22.44 -37.70
N ASN A 172 23.72 -21.71 -38.36
CA ASN A 172 23.10 -20.53 -37.80
C ASN A 172 22.27 -20.85 -36.52
N VAL A 173 21.47 -21.94 -36.56
CA VAL A 173 20.68 -22.40 -35.40
C VAL A 173 21.60 -22.71 -34.22
N SER A 174 22.67 -23.47 -34.41
CA SER A 174 23.61 -23.80 -33.36
C SER A 174 24.32 -22.56 -32.81
N SER A 175 24.71 -21.62 -33.67
CA SER A 175 25.31 -20.35 -33.26
C SER A 175 24.34 -19.50 -32.42
N ASN A 176 23.05 -19.45 -32.81
CA ASN A 176 22.03 -18.75 -32.00
C ASN A 176 21.88 -19.39 -30.62
N GLN A 177 21.88 -20.73 -30.53
CA GLN A 177 21.81 -21.45 -29.26
C GLN A 177 22.99 -21.10 -28.36
N LEU A 178 24.19 -20.89 -28.92
CA LEU A 178 25.33 -20.41 -28.14
C LEU A 178 25.10 -18.99 -27.62
N GLY A 179 24.53 -18.10 -28.41
CA GLY A 179 24.12 -16.76 -27.94
C GLY A 179 23.13 -16.83 -26.79
N TYR A 180 22.21 -17.78 -26.80
CA TYR A 180 21.19 -17.96 -25.76
C TYR A 180 21.74 -18.53 -24.43
N THR A 181 23.01 -18.96 -24.38
CA THR A 181 23.69 -19.32 -23.13
C THR A 181 24.05 -18.11 -22.28
N GLN A 182 23.94 -16.90 -22.81
CA GLN A 182 24.15 -15.65 -22.10
C GLN A 182 22.82 -14.96 -21.87
N LEU A 183 22.50 -14.68 -20.60
CA LEU A 183 21.34 -13.86 -20.24
C LEU A 183 21.77 -12.40 -20.29
N VAL A 184 21.23 -11.68 -21.23
CA VAL A 184 21.51 -10.24 -21.44
C VAL A 184 20.31 -9.40 -21.01
N SER A 185 20.56 -8.20 -20.54
CA SER A 185 19.50 -7.23 -20.27
C SER A 185 18.96 -6.67 -21.60
N ASP A 186 17.63 -6.66 -21.77
CA ASP A 186 16.95 -6.05 -22.92
C ASP A 186 16.81 -4.53 -22.78
N THR A 187 17.01 -4.01 -21.57
CA THR A 187 16.83 -2.58 -21.25
C THR A 187 17.88 -2.09 -20.24
N SER A 188 18.08 -0.77 -20.23
CA SER A 188 18.87 -0.14 -19.17
C SER A 188 18.00 0.10 -17.95
N GLY A 189 18.47 -0.34 -16.76
CA GLY A 189 17.65 -0.31 -15.56
C GLY A 189 18.37 -0.83 -14.33
N VAL A 190 17.58 -1.22 -13.34
CA VAL A 190 18.04 -1.77 -12.06
C VAL A 190 17.57 -3.22 -11.94
N VAL A 191 18.46 -4.11 -11.53
CA VAL A 191 18.11 -5.50 -11.19
C VAL A 191 17.36 -5.52 -9.86
N THR A 192 16.08 -5.89 -9.89
CA THR A 192 15.22 -5.91 -8.69
C THR A 192 15.05 -7.29 -8.09
N ALA A 193 15.19 -8.34 -8.91
CA ALA A 193 15.15 -9.72 -8.43
C ALA A 193 16.14 -10.58 -9.21
N LEU A 194 16.70 -11.57 -8.53
CA LEU A 194 17.58 -12.60 -9.09
C LEU A 194 17.25 -13.93 -8.42
N ASN A 195 16.64 -14.84 -9.18
CA ASN A 195 16.05 -16.09 -8.67
C ASN A 195 16.91 -17.31 -9.02
N ALA A 196 18.23 -17.15 -9.20
CA ALA A 196 19.12 -18.24 -9.51
C ALA A 196 20.55 -17.98 -9.05
N GLU A 197 21.25 -19.04 -8.71
CA GLU A 197 22.63 -19.02 -8.20
C GLU A 197 23.58 -19.82 -9.10
N VAL A 198 24.86 -19.48 -9.01
CA VAL A 198 25.93 -20.21 -9.70
C VAL A 198 25.94 -21.68 -9.29
N GLY A 199 26.02 -22.56 -10.28
CA GLY A 199 25.96 -24.02 -10.07
C GLY A 199 24.55 -24.62 -10.20
N GLN A 200 23.49 -23.82 -10.19
CA GLN A 200 22.12 -24.28 -10.40
C GLN A 200 21.86 -24.65 -11.86
N VAL A 201 21.05 -25.69 -12.08
CA VAL A 201 20.54 -26.05 -13.40
C VAL A 201 19.16 -25.42 -13.60
N VAL A 202 18.98 -24.72 -14.70
CA VAL A 202 17.75 -24.00 -15.04
C VAL A 202 17.16 -24.49 -16.34
N ALA A 203 15.83 -24.47 -16.42
CA ALA A 203 15.11 -24.81 -17.65
C ALA A 203 14.89 -23.56 -18.52
N ALA A 204 14.75 -23.77 -19.83
CA ALA A 204 14.39 -22.68 -20.73
C ALA A 204 13.05 -22.05 -20.35
N GLY A 205 12.93 -20.72 -20.43
CA GLY A 205 11.72 -19.97 -20.12
C GLY A 205 11.45 -19.71 -18.63
N THR A 206 12.30 -20.23 -17.72
CA THR A 206 12.17 -19.95 -16.27
C THR A 206 12.65 -18.52 -15.98
N PRO A 207 11.83 -17.65 -15.36
CA PRO A 207 12.25 -16.30 -14.99
C PRO A 207 13.39 -16.31 -13.98
N ILE A 208 14.53 -15.75 -14.36
CA ILE A 208 15.78 -15.74 -13.56
C ILE A 208 16.05 -14.38 -12.98
N ALA A 209 15.90 -13.32 -13.77
CA ALA A 209 16.19 -11.97 -13.34
C ALA A 209 15.01 -11.05 -13.68
N THR A 210 14.77 -10.05 -12.82
CA THR A 210 13.83 -8.97 -13.14
C THR A 210 14.62 -7.67 -13.20
N VAL A 211 14.51 -6.98 -14.32
CA VAL A 211 15.11 -5.66 -14.54
C VAL A 211 13.99 -4.63 -14.67
N VAL A 212 14.04 -3.61 -13.82
CA VAL A 212 13.13 -2.46 -13.88
C VAL A 212 13.82 -1.35 -14.66
N ARG A 213 13.15 -0.90 -15.72
CA ARG A 213 13.66 0.17 -16.59
C ARG A 213 13.84 1.46 -15.81
N SER A 214 14.99 2.12 -16.01
CA SER A 214 15.28 3.42 -15.40
C SER A 214 14.35 4.51 -15.93
N GLY A 215 13.90 5.40 -15.03
CA GLY A 215 13.22 6.65 -15.36
C GLY A 215 11.74 6.64 -14.96
N GLU A 216 10.89 5.83 -15.58
CA GLU A 216 9.45 5.88 -15.37
C GLU A 216 9.03 4.98 -14.20
N ARG A 217 8.55 5.60 -13.11
CA ARG A 217 8.01 4.91 -11.93
C ARG A 217 6.55 5.27 -11.75
N GLU A 218 5.80 4.36 -11.15
CA GLU A 218 4.38 4.49 -10.90
C GLU A 218 4.05 3.99 -9.51
N VAL A 219 2.91 4.40 -8.98
CA VAL A 219 2.34 3.80 -7.78
C VAL A 219 1.19 2.90 -8.18
N HIS A 220 1.29 1.63 -7.86
CA HIS A 220 0.22 0.66 -8.06
C HIS A 220 -0.63 0.59 -6.81
N ILE A 221 -1.92 0.86 -6.95
CA ILE A 221 -2.93 0.77 -5.88
C ILE A 221 -4.03 -0.20 -6.27
N ASN A 222 -4.70 -0.74 -5.27
CA ASN A 222 -5.90 -1.54 -5.45
C ASN A 222 -7.11 -0.76 -4.92
N VAL A 223 -8.11 -0.57 -5.77
CA VAL A 223 -9.27 0.26 -5.48
C VAL A 223 -10.54 -0.58 -5.55
N PRO A 224 -11.44 -0.52 -4.54
CA PRO A 224 -12.72 -1.25 -4.56
C PRO A 224 -13.63 -0.85 -5.73
N GLU A 225 -14.48 -1.77 -6.18
CA GLU A 225 -15.47 -1.54 -7.25
C GLU A 225 -16.41 -0.34 -7.00
N SER A 226 -16.67 -0.03 -5.73
CA SER A 226 -17.54 1.10 -5.35
C SER A 226 -16.94 2.46 -5.66
N THR A 227 -15.63 2.53 -5.93
CA THR A 227 -14.91 3.78 -6.20
C THR A 227 -14.88 4.06 -7.70
N LYS A 228 -15.42 5.19 -8.10
CA LYS A 228 -15.40 5.62 -9.50
C LYS A 228 -14.16 6.48 -9.75
N LEU A 229 -13.22 5.97 -10.51
CA LEU A 229 -12.04 6.70 -10.96
C LEU A 229 -12.05 6.84 -12.48
N SER A 230 -11.40 7.88 -12.98
CA SER A 230 -11.23 8.13 -14.39
C SER A 230 -9.75 8.26 -14.75
N VAL A 231 -9.38 7.78 -15.93
CA VAL A 231 -8.03 8.00 -16.47
C VAL A 231 -7.79 9.51 -16.62
N GLY A 232 -6.62 9.97 -16.21
CA GLY A 232 -6.28 11.40 -16.16
C GLY A 232 -6.64 12.10 -14.85
N GLN A 233 -7.40 11.47 -13.95
CA GLN A 233 -7.76 12.06 -12.65
C GLN A 233 -6.52 12.31 -11.80
N GLN A 234 -6.43 13.51 -11.20
CA GLN A 234 -5.30 13.88 -10.36
C GLN A 234 -5.34 13.16 -9.01
N ALA A 235 -4.15 12.83 -8.53
CA ALA A 235 -3.93 12.15 -7.27
C ALA A 235 -2.78 12.79 -6.50
N ALA A 236 -2.92 12.90 -5.19
CA ALA A 236 -1.83 13.23 -4.29
C ALA A 236 -1.18 11.93 -3.79
N VAL A 237 0.12 11.85 -3.91
CA VAL A 237 0.94 10.69 -3.51
C VAL A 237 1.82 11.09 -2.35
N SER A 238 1.77 10.35 -1.26
CA SER A 238 2.66 10.47 -0.11
C SER A 238 3.30 9.13 0.21
N PHE A 239 4.48 9.15 0.83
CA PHE A 239 5.26 7.94 1.10
C PHE A 239 5.32 7.69 2.60
N TRP A 240 5.08 6.43 3.02
CA TRP A 240 5.09 6.09 4.44
C TRP A 240 6.44 6.38 5.10
N ALA A 241 7.53 5.99 4.44
CA ALA A 241 8.89 6.18 4.94
C ALA A 241 9.41 7.63 4.83
N LEU A 242 8.69 8.53 4.15
CA LEU A 242 9.09 9.90 3.87
C LEU A 242 7.92 10.85 4.18
N PRO A 243 7.60 11.12 5.46
CA PRO A 243 6.37 11.82 5.84
C PRO A 243 6.29 13.26 5.33
N ASN A 244 7.43 13.90 5.02
CA ASN A 244 7.49 15.27 4.51
C ASN A 244 7.61 15.35 2.98
N VAL A 245 7.56 14.21 2.28
CA VAL A 245 7.68 14.14 0.84
C VAL A 245 6.33 13.77 0.25
N SER A 246 5.81 14.64 -0.59
CA SER A 246 4.60 14.40 -1.38
C SER A 246 4.84 14.70 -2.84
N ALA A 247 4.11 14.04 -3.71
CA ALA A 247 4.15 14.25 -5.14
C ALA A 247 2.74 14.31 -5.72
N THR A 248 2.58 15.02 -6.83
CA THR A 248 1.33 15.00 -7.59
C THR A 248 1.46 14.01 -8.73
N GLY A 249 0.49 13.10 -8.81
CA GLY A 249 0.37 12.13 -9.87
C GLY A 249 -0.99 12.21 -10.57
N TYR A 250 -1.20 11.33 -11.53
CA TYR A 250 -2.49 11.16 -12.18
C TYR A 250 -2.72 9.68 -12.50
N VAL A 251 -3.98 9.28 -12.55
CA VAL A 251 -4.38 7.93 -12.96
C VAL A 251 -4.02 7.75 -14.43
N ARG A 252 -3.08 6.87 -14.72
CA ARG A 252 -2.66 6.53 -16.08
C ARG A 252 -3.49 5.39 -16.65
N GLU A 253 -3.76 4.41 -15.81
CA GLU A 253 -4.41 3.16 -16.24
C GLU A 253 -5.25 2.58 -15.11
N ILE A 254 -6.38 2.01 -15.48
CA ILE A 254 -7.29 1.27 -14.61
C ILE A 254 -7.48 -0.09 -15.26
N ALA A 255 -7.21 -1.17 -14.52
CA ALA A 255 -7.45 -2.53 -15.02
C ALA A 255 -8.93 -2.70 -15.37
N SER A 256 -9.20 -3.31 -16.52
CA SER A 256 -10.58 -3.56 -16.98
C SER A 256 -11.25 -4.72 -16.25
N MET A 257 -10.49 -5.53 -15.51
CA MET A 257 -10.97 -6.67 -14.75
C MET A 257 -10.52 -6.54 -13.30
N ALA A 258 -11.46 -6.76 -12.38
CA ALA A 258 -11.15 -6.82 -10.97
C ALA A 258 -10.43 -8.13 -10.61
N ASP A 259 -9.55 -8.06 -9.64
CA ASP A 259 -8.95 -9.26 -9.03
C ASP A 259 -10.08 -10.11 -8.39
N PRO A 260 -10.18 -11.40 -8.72
CA PRO A 260 -11.28 -12.25 -8.28
C PRO A 260 -11.28 -12.53 -6.76
N VAL A 261 -10.13 -12.39 -6.11
CA VAL A 261 -9.97 -12.66 -4.68
C VAL A 261 -10.28 -11.41 -3.85
N THR A 262 -9.67 -10.29 -4.21
CA THR A 262 -9.78 -9.04 -3.44
C THR A 262 -10.96 -8.17 -3.85
N ARG A 263 -11.60 -8.43 -5.01
CA ARG A 263 -12.67 -7.61 -5.59
C ARG A 263 -12.26 -6.14 -5.77
N THR A 264 -11.01 -5.93 -6.15
CA THR A 264 -10.44 -4.60 -6.38
C THR A 264 -9.90 -4.48 -7.80
N TYR A 265 -9.97 -3.27 -8.35
CA TYR A 265 -9.30 -2.94 -9.60
C TYR A 265 -7.89 -2.44 -9.34
N LYS A 266 -6.92 -2.95 -10.09
CA LYS A 266 -5.56 -2.41 -10.09
C LYS A 266 -5.55 -1.09 -10.84
N VAL A 267 -5.03 -0.04 -10.19
CA VAL A 267 -4.89 1.30 -10.75
C VAL A 267 -3.42 1.71 -10.71
N CYS A 268 -2.91 2.17 -11.85
CA CYS A 268 -1.55 2.68 -11.98
C CYS A 268 -1.58 4.21 -11.98
N VAL A 269 -0.90 4.81 -11.02
CA VAL A 269 -0.78 6.26 -10.85
C VAL A 269 0.62 6.69 -11.28
N ALA A 270 0.71 7.42 -12.38
CA ALA A 270 1.96 8.00 -12.86
C ALA A 270 2.31 9.26 -12.08
N VAL A 271 3.58 9.42 -11.74
CA VAL A 271 4.11 10.59 -11.03
C VAL A 271 5.18 11.24 -11.92
N PRO A 272 4.89 12.36 -12.61
CA PRO A 272 5.83 12.98 -13.54
C PRO A 272 7.10 13.51 -12.89
N ALA A 273 6.96 14.12 -11.71
CA ALA A 273 8.08 14.65 -10.92
C ALA A 273 8.35 13.69 -9.75
N TRP A 274 9.22 12.70 -9.99
CA TRP A 274 9.52 11.68 -9.01
C TRP A 274 10.51 12.18 -7.94
N PRO A 275 10.18 12.09 -6.64
CA PRO A 275 11.13 12.45 -5.59
C PRO A 275 12.36 11.52 -5.60
N ALA A 276 13.56 12.08 -5.51
CA ALA A 276 14.81 11.31 -5.60
C ALA A 276 14.95 10.26 -4.49
N GLU A 277 14.42 10.54 -3.32
CA GLU A 277 14.46 9.68 -2.13
C GLU A 277 13.50 8.49 -2.23
N ALA A 278 12.45 8.57 -3.06
CA ALA A 278 11.46 7.51 -3.17
C ALA A 278 11.99 6.38 -4.05
N LYS A 279 12.21 5.20 -3.46
CA LYS A 279 12.78 4.00 -4.09
C LYS A 279 11.68 3.04 -4.53
N LEU A 280 12.02 2.15 -5.48
CA LEU A 280 11.17 1.01 -5.86
C LEU A 280 10.88 0.14 -4.64
N GLY A 281 9.67 -0.42 -4.56
CA GLY A 281 9.19 -1.23 -3.45
C GLY A 281 8.73 -0.44 -2.21
N MET A 282 8.86 0.90 -2.19
CA MET A 282 8.33 1.69 -1.07
C MET A 282 6.82 1.69 -1.05
N THR A 283 6.25 1.67 0.17
CA THR A 283 4.82 1.87 0.37
C THR A 283 4.46 3.33 0.17
N ALA A 284 3.51 3.58 -0.72
CA ALA A 284 2.93 4.89 -0.97
C ALA A 284 1.45 4.90 -0.57
N LYS A 285 0.94 6.10 -0.35
CA LYS A 285 -0.46 6.37 -0.06
C LYS A 285 -0.97 7.35 -1.10
N VAL A 286 -2.00 6.95 -1.83
CA VAL A 286 -2.61 7.74 -2.90
C VAL A 286 -3.97 8.22 -2.46
N SER A 287 -4.27 9.50 -2.63
CA SER A 287 -5.57 10.11 -2.35
C SER A 287 -6.05 10.91 -3.55
N PHE A 288 -7.35 10.87 -3.79
CA PHE A 288 -8.01 11.56 -4.90
C PHE A 288 -8.87 12.71 -4.36
N ALA A 289 -8.71 13.92 -4.92
CA ALA A 289 -9.42 15.11 -4.46
C ALA A 289 -10.94 15.01 -4.64
N ASP A 290 -11.40 14.36 -5.71
CA ASP A 290 -12.83 14.29 -6.07
C ASP A 290 -13.63 13.28 -5.21
N GLU A 291 -12.99 12.37 -4.50
CA GLU A 291 -13.70 11.48 -3.57
C GLU A 291 -14.21 12.19 -2.31
N ALA A 292 -13.65 13.35 -1.98
CA ALA A 292 -14.16 14.19 -0.90
C ALA A 292 -15.53 14.80 -1.23
N VAL A 293 -15.91 14.86 -2.51
CA VAL A 293 -17.13 15.54 -2.99
C VAL A 293 -18.30 14.57 -3.23
N ASN A 294 -18.03 13.27 -3.49
CA ASN A 294 -19.05 12.29 -3.86
C ASN A 294 -19.59 11.41 -2.70
N ALA A 295 -19.04 11.52 -1.49
CA ALA A 295 -19.84 11.10 -0.34
C ALA A 295 -20.99 12.07 -0.26
N ASN A 296 -22.24 11.59 -0.29
CA ASN A 296 -23.48 12.35 -0.06
C ASN A 296 -23.49 13.07 1.29
N ALA A 297 -22.40 13.69 1.67
CA ALA A 297 -22.25 14.60 2.77
C ALA A 297 -22.25 15.98 2.14
N SER A 298 -23.40 16.66 2.22
CA SER A 298 -23.47 18.12 2.17
C SER A 298 -22.12 18.72 2.54
N THR A 299 -21.67 19.67 1.76
CA THR A 299 -20.56 20.58 2.04
C THR A 299 -20.83 21.41 3.33
N ALA A 300 -21.23 20.78 4.39
CA ALA A 300 -21.29 21.37 5.71
C ALA A 300 -19.85 21.31 6.25
N ALA A 301 -19.23 22.47 6.34
CA ALA A 301 -18.05 22.65 7.17
C ALA A 301 -18.35 22.02 8.53
N GLY A 302 -17.84 20.84 8.78
CA GLY A 302 -18.10 20.09 10.02
C GLY A 302 -16.96 20.27 10.99
N TYR A 303 -17.26 20.11 12.26
CA TYR A 303 -16.27 20.13 13.32
C TYR A 303 -15.81 18.72 13.67
N LEU A 304 -14.52 18.53 13.84
CA LEU A 304 -13.93 17.25 14.23
C LEU A 304 -13.82 17.20 15.74
N ILE A 305 -14.41 16.19 16.37
CA ILE A 305 -14.32 15.94 17.81
C ILE A 305 -14.00 14.47 18.07
N PRO A 306 -13.25 14.13 19.13
CA PRO A 306 -13.00 12.75 19.50
C PRO A 306 -14.30 11.98 19.75
N ALA A 307 -14.39 10.72 19.30
CA ALA A 307 -15.56 9.87 19.44
C ALA A 307 -16.04 9.73 20.89
N GLN A 308 -15.10 9.77 21.85
CA GLN A 308 -15.39 9.73 23.28
C GLN A 308 -16.14 10.95 23.83
N ALA A 309 -16.22 12.05 23.06
CA ALA A 309 -16.99 13.24 23.45
C ALA A 309 -18.49 13.12 23.10
N LEU A 310 -18.85 12.13 22.27
CA LEU A 310 -20.24 11.91 21.88
C LEU A 310 -21.00 11.25 23.03
N TYR A 311 -22.11 11.88 23.40
CA TYR A 311 -23.05 11.40 24.41
C TYR A 311 -24.38 11.09 23.74
N GLN A 312 -24.89 9.88 23.88
CA GLN A 312 -26.12 9.46 23.24
C GLN A 312 -27.19 9.11 24.28
N ILE A 313 -28.29 9.85 24.27
CA ILE A 313 -29.46 9.58 25.11
C ILE A 313 -30.71 9.56 24.19
N ASN A 314 -31.59 8.59 24.41
CA ASN A 314 -32.87 8.48 23.69
C ASN A 314 -32.71 8.55 22.15
N ASN A 315 -31.70 7.91 21.62
CA ASN A 315 -31.37 7.90 20.19
C ASN A 315 -30.99 9.28 19.59
N LYS A 316 -30.68 10.28 20.43
CA LYS A 316 -30.19 11.59 20.03
C LYS A 316 -28.70 11.73 20.31
N ALA A 317 -27.95 12.16 19.32
CA ALA A 317 -26.53 12.47 19.46
C ALA A 317 -26.37 13.85 20.11
N GLN A 318 -25.64 13.91 21.20
CA GLN A 318 -25.44 15.13 21.99
C GLN A 318 -23.98 15.23 22.41
N VAL A 319 -23.52 16.46 22.68
CA VAL A 319 -22.18 16.73 23.23
C VAL A 319 -22.27 17.72 24.39
N TRP A 320 -21.37 17.58 25.33
CA TRP A 320 -21.22 18.56 26.42
C TRP A 320 -20.31 19.70 25.97
N VAL A 321 -20.87 20.92 25.96
CA VAL A 321 -20.14 22.16 25.65
C VAL A 321 -20.02 23.00 26.91
N VAL A 322 -18.83 23.52 27.18
CA VAL A 322 -18.63 24.42 28.29
C VAL A 322 -18.68 25.87 27.81
N ARG A 323 -19.73 26.58 28.24
CA ARG A 323 -19.90 28.04 28.03
C ARG A 323 -20.00 28.72 29.38
N GLU A 324 -19.26 29.80 29.59
CA GLU A 324 -19.24 30.57 30.86
C GLU A 324 -19.03 29.69 32.11
N ARG A 325 -18.13 28.68 32.03
CA ARG A 325 -17.84 27.71 33.10
C ARG A 325 -19.03 26.80 33.46
N LYS A 326 -20.06 26.71 32.64
CA LYS A 326 -21.19 25.80 32.82
C LYS A 326 -21.24 24.77 31.72
N ALA A 327 -21.49 23.52 32.10
CA ALA A 327 -21.68 22.43 31.13
C ALA A 327 -23.10 22.47 30.55
N GLN A 328 -23.20 22.61 29.26
CA GLN A 328 -24.48 22.60 28.52
C GLN A 328 -24.50 21.38 27.56
N LEU A 329 -25.62 20.69 27.54
CA LEU A 329 -25.84 19.58 26.62
C LEU A 329 -26.42 20.13 25.33
N VAL A 330 -25.70 19.94 24.22
CA VAL A 330 -26.08 20.44 22.91
C VAL A 330 -26.37 19.27 21.98
N GLU A 331 -27.52 19.27 21.33
CA GLU A 331 -27.87 18.28 20.31
C GLU A 331 -27.08 18.55 19.03
N VAL A 332 -26.48 17.49 18.47
CA VAL A 332 -25.59 17.58 17.31
C VAL A 332 -25.98 16.60 16.22
N THR A 333 -25.69 16.97 14.99
CA THR A 333 -25.88 16.09 13.84
C THR A 333 -24.53 15.50 13.41
N VAL A 334 -24.40 14.17 13.49
CA VAL A 334 -23.22 13.45 13.07
C VAL A 334 -23.27 13.29 11.55
N ALA A 335 -22.25 13.82 10.84
CA ALA A 335 -22.10 13.68 9.39
C ALA A 335 -21.28 12.45 8.99
N GLY A 336 -20.40 11.94 9.87
CA GLY A 336 -19.56 10.79 9.60
C GLY A 336 -18.48 10.55 10.65
N TYR A 337 -17.64 9.57 10.39
CA TYR A 337 -16.52 9.18 11.25
C TYR A 337 -15.21 9.33 10.49
N ALA A 338 -14.15 9.77 11.16
CA ALA A 338 -12.82 9.93 10.60
C ALA A 338 -11.77 9.35 11.57
N GLY A 339 -11.47 8.07 11.42
CA GLY A 339 -10.60 7.36 12.35
C GLY A 339 -11.21 7.29 13.76
N ASN A 340 -10.53 7.88 14.75
CA ASN A 340 -10.99 7.97 16.14
C ASN A 340 -11.90 9.18 16.42
N ASP A 341 -12.17 10.00 15.41
CA ASP A 341 -12.92 11.25 15.53
C ASP A 341 -14.25 11.17 14.80
N ILE A 342 -15.19 12.04 15.20
CA ILE A 342 -16.52 12.20 14.62
C ILE A 342 -16.62 13.57 13.96
N ILE A 343 -17.28 13.60 12.81
CA ILE A 343 -17.58 14.83 12.08
C ILE A 343 -18.98 15.30 12.45
N ILE A 344 -19.06 16.48 13.06
CA ILE A 344 -20.32 17.13 13.43
C ILE A 344 -20.66 18.22 12.42
N SER A 345 -21.79 18.06 11.72
CA SER A 345 -22.25 19.03 10.73
C SER A 345 -23.03 20.19 11.31
N GLN A 346 -23.77 19.96 12.40
CA GLN A 346 -24.63 20.99 13.04
C GLN A 346 -24.59 20.86 14.57
N GLY A 347 -24.83 21.97 15.27
CA GLY A 347 -24.93 22.02 16.72
C GLY A 347 -23.72 22.58 17.43
N LEU A 348 -22.56 22.73 16.77
CA LEU A 348 -21.35 23.31 17.32
C LEU A 348 -20.96 24.58 16.58
N SER A 349 -20.23 25.46 17.27
CA SER A 349 -19.61 26.66 16.70
C SER A 349 -18.09 26.61 16.87
N GLN A 350 -17.38 27.30 15.99
CA GLN A 350 -15.91 27.43 16.11
C GLN A 350 -15.58 28.09 17.45
N GLY A 351 -14.63 27.51 18.17
CA GLY A 351 -14.22 27.99 19.48
C GLY A 351 -14.99 27.39 20.66
N ASP A 352 -16.08 26.61 20.42
CA ASP A 352 -16.75 25.88 21.48
C ASP A 352 -15.80 24.91 22.19
N LYS A 353 -15.89 24.84 23.52
CA LYS A 353 -15.09 23.89 24.33
C LYS A 353 -15.91 22.64 24.60
N VAL A 354 -15.62 21.57 23.89
CA VAL A 354 -16.29 20.27 24.02
C VAL A 354 -15.59 19.42 25.07
N VAL A 355 -16.37 18.83 25.98
CA VAL A 355 -15.86 17.94 27.04
C VAL A 355 -15.50 16.58 26.45
N THR A 356 -14.27 16.14 26.68
CA THR A 356 -13.77 14.84 26.22
C THR A 356 -13.62 13.81 27.34
N ALA A 357 -13.55 14.25 28.62
CA ALA A 357 -13.49 13.35 29.75
C ALA A 357 -14.32 13.89 30.95
N GLY A 358 -14.92 12.95 31.69
CA GLY A 358 -15.79 13.32 32.85
C GLY A 358 -17.27 13.41 32.53
N LEU A 359 -17.73 13.04 31.36
CA LEU A 359 -19.10 13.18 30.83
C LEU A 359 -20.18 12.56 31.74
N ALA A 360 -19.92 11.37 32.29
CA ALA A 360 -20.93 10.57 33.00
C ALA A 360 -21.46 11.18 34.30
N LYS A 361 -20.78 12.21 34.82
CA LYS A 361 -21.14 12.87 36.13
C LYS A 361 -21.68 14.29 35.96
N LEU A 362 -21.83 14.75 34.73
CA LEU A 362 -22.29 16.10 34.45
C LEU A 362 -23.82 16.21 34.46
N ILE A 363 -24.30 17.32 35.01
CA ILE A 363 -25.71 17.70 35.00
C ILE A 363 -25.85 19.00 34.21
N PRO A 364 -26.92 19.19 33.43
CA PRO A 364 -27.14 20.40 32.65
C PRO A 364 -27.04 21.67 33.51
N ASN A 365 -26.32 22.68 33.04
CA ASN A 365 -26.02 23.96 33.70
C ASN A 365 -25.16 23.85 34.97
N GLN A 366 -24.50 22.71 35.18
CA GLN A 366 -23.54 22.54 36.29
C GLN A 366 -22.30 23.37 36.04
N GLU A 367 -21.83 24.04 37.11
CA GLU A 367 -20.54 24.71 37.10
C GLU A 367 -19.40 23.68 37.06
N VAL A 368 -18.45 23.88 36.14
CA VAL A 368 -17.30 22.96 35.91
C VAL A 368 -15.98 23.69 35.96
N ARG A 369 -14.97 23.00 36.39
CA ARG A 369 -13.59 23.47 36.36
C ARG A 369 -12.87 22.82 35.17
N LEU A 370 -12.25 23.64 34.37
CA LEU A 370 -11.43 23.15 33.24
C LEU A 370 -10.10 22.66 33.78
N GLU A 371 -9.66 21.49 33.33
CA GLU A 371 -8.29 21.03 33.52
C GLU A 371 -7.39 21.83 32.58
N GLU A 372 -6.55 22.72 33.12
CA GLU A 372 -5.52 23.40 32.32
C GLU A 372 -4.37 22.42 32.11
N GLY A 373 -4.19 21.97 30.90
CA GLY A 373 -3.01 21.19 30.56
C GLY A 373 -3.22 20.16 29.46
N GLY A 374 -2.52 20.35 28.32
CA GLY A 374 -2.22 19.36 27.35
C GLY A 374 -2.74 19.65 25.94
N GLU A 375 -2.08 20.53 25.23
CA GLU A 375 -1.90 20.35 23.78
C GLU A 375 -1.13 19.02 23.60
N ALA A 376 -1.74 18.08 22.91
CA ALA A 376 -1.08 16.87 22.41
C ALA A 376 -1.16 16.85 20.89
#